data_3bf7f787b27b95aefd7aea87abc4d582
#
_entry.id   3bf7f787b27b95aefd7aea87abc4d582
#
_cell.length_a   1.000
_cell.length_b   1.000
_cell.length_c   1.000
_cell.angle_alpha   90.00
_cell.angle_beta   90.00
_cell.angle_gamma   90.00
#
_symmetry.space_group_name_H-M   'P 1'
#
loop_
_entity.id
_entity.type
_entity.pdbx_description
1 polymer ?
#
loop_
_entity_poly.entity_id
_entity_poly.type
_entity_poly.pdbx_seq_one_letter_code
_entity_poly.pdbx_strand_id
1 'polypeptide(L)'
;MNVKRLNYLIFCWNVRGLGSSPKCNDIRDAISFSSPHIVCLQETKIRDLPPLRHPPFLPSYLDAHMAIPAVGSRGGLITAWNTNLFKQQSYIARQYSLTISLASTSSELSFSLTNVYAPADHAFTDAFLHELRDLSSNVTGAWLLIGDFNLLRATSDKNNTLFSQTLADSFNACINSLALLELPLLDRLFTWSNKRQIPTLARLDRALFNTEFSSMFPNSMLTSRIRSTSDHVPLLATLSTDIPKPNISRFENAWLKHPLFLATTLSAWSSSQPRNDAACSLVARAKAFRQVAKVWKKQHKTPPPSTITAVFSFC
;
A
#
# COMPACT_ATOMS: atom_id res chain seq x y z
N MET A 1 18.78 -18.82 -3.38
CA MET A 1 17.46 -18.96 -4.01
C MET A 1 17.13 -17.67 -4.76
N ASN A 2 16.87 -17.75 -6.08
CA ASN A 2 16.34 -16.60 -6.84
C ASN A 2 14.87 -16.45 -6.45
N VAL A 3 14.56 -15.56 -5.51
CA VAL A 3 13.18 -15.21 -5.20
C VAL A 3 12.61 -14.52 -6.44
N LYS A 4 11.64 -15.15 -7.09
CA LYS A 4 10.94 -14.58 -8.25
C LYS A 4 10.28 -13.28 -7.78
N ARG A 5 10.63 -12.17 -8.41
CA ARG A 5 10.02 -10.87 -8.12
C ARG A 5 8.56 -10.91 -8.55
N LEU A 6 7.66 -10.72 -7.62
CA LEU A 6 6.22 -10.67 -7.88
C LEU A 6 5.72 -9.26 -7.55
N ASN A 7 4.96 -8.70 -8.47
CA ASN A 7 4.30 -7.43 -8.30
C ASN A 7 2.81 -7.61 -8.57
N TYR A 8 1.99 -7.29 -7.58
CA TYR A 8 0.55 -7.33 -7.74
C TYR A 8 -0.03 -5.92 -7.61
N LEU A 9 -1.07 -5.64 -8.38
CA LEU A 9 -1.76 -4.36 -8.40
C LEU A 9 -3.19 -4.55 -7.91
N ILE A 10 -3.58 -3.77 -6.90
CA ILE A 10 -4.93 -3.73 -6.34
C ILE A 10 -5.50 -2.34 -6.57
N PHE A 11 -6.57 -2.25 -7.34
CA PHE A 11 -7.32 -1.02 -7.58
C PHE A 11 -8.48 -0.94 -6.58
N CYS A 12 -8.63 0.20 -5.90
CA CYS A 12 -9.67 0.40 -4.90
C CYS A 12 -10.39 1.72 -5.15
N TRP A 13 -11.73 1.70 -5.17
CA TRP A 13 -12.50 2.90 -5.43
C TRP A 13 -13.92 2.86 -4.87
N ASN A 14 -14.30 3.85 -4.06
CA ASN A 14 -15.71 4.14 -3.80
C ASN A 14 -16.32 4.82 -5.04
N VAL A 15 -17.14 4.09 -5.78
CA VAL A 15 -17.66 4.51 -7.09
C VAL A 15 -18.96 5.32 -6.99
N ARG A 16 -19.61 5.41 -5.82
CA ARG A 16 -20.87 6.11 -5.63
C ARG A 16 -21.98 5.69 -6.60
N GLY A 17 -22.11 4.37 -6.78
CA GLY A 17 -23.13 3.73 -7.62
C GLY A 17 -22.66 3.40 -9.03
N LEU A 18 -23.25 2.33 -9.59
CA LEU A 18 -23.03 1.77 -10.93
C LEU A 18 -24.34 1.76 -11.74
N GLY A 19 -25.24 2.73 -11.48
CA GLY A 19 -26.62 2.70 -11.98
C GLY A 19 -26.81 3.11 -13.45
N SER A 20 -25.76 3.51 -14.19
CA SER A 20 -25.89 3.90 -15.60
C SER A 20 -24.78 3.32 -16.45
N SER A 21 -25.11 2.97 -17.72
CA SER A 21 -24.12 2.42 -18.65
C SER A 21 -22.93 3.35 -18.91
N PRO A 22 -23.06 4.68 -19.07
CA PRO A 22 -21.91 5.57 -19.20
C PRO A 22 -20.97 5.47 -18.02
N LYS A 23 -21.51 5.45 -16.79
CA LYS A 23 -20.68 5.36 -15.57
C LYS A 23 -20.00 4.00 -15.45
N CYS A 24 -20.65 2.91 -15.84
CA CYS A 24 -20.03 1.59 -15.93
C CYS A 24 -18.84 1.59 -16.90
N ASN A 25 -18.97 2.25 -18.05
CA ASN A 25 -17.90 2.39 -19.03
C ASN A 25 -16.73 3.20 -18.46
N ASP A 26 -16.98 4.38 -17.87
CA ASP A 26 -15.95 5.20 -17.24
C ASP A 26 -15.15 4.44 -16.18
N ILE A 27 -15.85 3.62 -15.36
CA ILE A 27 -15.21 2.82 -14.33
C ILE A 27 -14.40 1.70 -14.94
N ARG A 28 -14.94 0.99 -15.96
CA ARG A 28 -14.20 -0.05 -16.68
C ARG A 28 -12.93 0.52 -17.33
N ASP A 29 -13.03 1.69 -17.96
CA ASP A 29 -11.89 2.36 -18.61
C ASP A 29 -10.82 2.78 -17.58
N ALA A 30 -11.22 3.32 -16.43
CA ALA A 30 -10.30 3.66 -15.34
C ALA A 30 -9.58 2.42 -14.78
N ILE A 31 -10.29 1.30 -14.62
CA ILE A 31 -9.72 0.01 -14.21
C ILE A 31 -8.76 -0.49 -15.29
N SER A 32 -9.19 -0.51 -16.56
CA SER A 32 -8.39 -0.98 -17.70
C SER A 32 -7.09 -0.20 -17.85
N PHE A 33 -7.14 1.12 -17.69
CA PHE A 33 -5.95 1.98 -17.75
C PHE A 33 -4.90 1.63 -16.69
N SER A 34 -5.36 1.22 -15.50
CA SER A 34 -4.48 0.82 -14.39
C SER A 34 -4.03 -0.64 -14.49
N SER A 35 -4.71 -1.45 -15.29
CA SER A 35 -4.47 -2.89 -15.50
C SER A 35 -4.24 -3.67 -14.19
N PRO A 36 -5.11 -3.52 -13.15
CA PRO A 36 -4.91 -4.18 -11.86
C PRO A 36 -5.21 -5.67 -11.95
N HIS A 37 -4.62 -6.41 -11.03
CA HIS A 37 -4.86 -7.84 -10.86
C HIS A 37 -6.06 -8.14 -9.97
N ILE A 38 -6.38 -7.19 -9.06
CA ILE A 38 -7.51 -7.25 -8.14
C ILE A 38 -8.18 -5.88 -8.10
N VAL A 39 -9.50 -5.85 -7.98
CA VAL A 39 -10.32 -4.63 -7.87
C VAL A 39 -11.21 -4.72 -6.65
N CYS A 40 -11.24 -3.66 -5.84
CA CYS A 40 -12.14 -3.46 -4.71
C CYS A 40 -13.01 -2.24 -4.98
N LEU A 41 -14.32 -2.44 -5.18
CA LEU A 41 -15.28 -1.36 -5.39
C LEU A 41 -16.21 -1.26 -4.17
N GLN A 42 -16.45 -0.03 -3.72
CA GLN A 42 -17.36 0.29 -2.64
C GLN A 42 -18.51 1.17 -3.16
N GLU A 43 -19.61 1.15 -2.44
CA GLU A 43 -20.85 1.90 -2.76
C GLU A 43 -21.32 1.65 -4.18
N THR A 44 -21.33 0.39 -4.61
CA THR A 44 -21.72 0.00 -5.96
C THR A 44 -23.21 0.23 -6.24
N LYS A 45 -24.05 0.19 -5.19
CA LYS A 45 -25.53 0.31 -5.22
C LYS A 45 -26.21 -0.77 -6.04
N ILE A 46 -25.53 -1.86 -6.33
CA ILE A 46 -26.09 -3.01 -7.05
C ILE A 46 -26.77 -3.93 -6.06
N ARG A 47 -28.04 -4.25 -6.31
CA ARG A 47 -28.85 -5.17 -5.49
C ARG A 47 -28.71 -6.61 -5.93
N ASP A 48 -28.66 -6.82 -7.25
CA ASP A 48 -28.54 -8.15 -7.87
C ASP A 48 -27.39 -8.14 -8.86
N LEU A 49 -26.39 -8.98 -8.63
CA LEU A 49 -25.36 -9.34 -9.59
C LEU A 49 -25.63 -10.78 -10.01
N PRO A 50 -26.08 -11.03 -11.23
CA PRO A 50 -26.24 -12.39 -11.73
C PRO A 50 -24.89 -13.11 -11.68
N PRO A 51 -24.76 -14.22 -10.94
CA PRO A 51 -23.46 -14.86 -10.71
C PRO A 51 -22.83 -15.42 -11.99
N LEU A 52 -23.61 -15.64 -13.02
CA LEU A 52 -23.15 -16.20 -14.31
C LEU A 52 -22.85 -15.15 -15.38
N ARG A 53 -23.09 -13.88 -15.13
CA ARG A 53 -22.86 -12.82 -16.12
C ARG A 53 -21.70 -11.93 -15.68
N HIS A 54 -20.69 -11.83 -16.55
CA HIS A 54 -19.59 -10.92 -16.32
C HIS A 54 -20.07 -9.46 -16.19
N PRO A 55 -19.74 -8.75 -15.09
CA PRO A 55 -20.20 -7.39 -14.86
C PRO A 55 -19.70 -6.42 -15.94
N PRO A 56 -20.55 -5.56 -16.54
CA PRO A 56 -20.15 -4.69 -17.64
C PRO A 56 -19.14 -3.60 -17.26
N PHE A 57 -18.97 -3.32 -15.97
CA PHE A 57 -18.01 -2.37 -15.42
C PHE A 57 -16.65 -2.99 -15.09
N LEU A 58 -16.48 -4.31 -15.28
CA LEU A 58 -15.17 -4.97 -15.10
C LEU A 58 -14.55 -5.31 -16.45
N PRO A 59 -13.24 -5.14 -16.62
CA PRO A 59 -12.51 -5.72 -17.74
C PRO A 59 -12.58 -7.24 -17.72
N SER A 60 -12.60 -7.89 -18.90
CA SER A 60 -12.81 -9.35 -19.05
C SER A 60 -11.75 -10.22 -18.38
N TYR A 61 -10.54 -9.70 -18.16
CA TYR A 61 -9.47 -10.44 -17.48
C TYR A 61 -9.65 -10.54 -15.95
N LEU A 62 -10.58 -9.76 -15.37
CA LEU A 62 -11.03 -9.90 -13.97
C LEU A 62 -12.23 -10.84 -13.96
N ASP A 63 -11.98 -12.10 -14.18
CA ASP A 63 -12.95 -13.12 -14.53
C ASP A 63 -13.66 -13.77 -13.34
N ALA A 64 -13.21 -13.49 -12.12
CA ALA A 64 -13.88 -13.90 -10.88
C ALA A 64 -14.23 -12.70 -10.01
N HIS A 65 -15.33 -12.78 -9.28
CA HIS A 65 -15.74 -11.75 -8.33
C HIS A 65 -16.61 -12.31 -7.20
N MET A 66 -16.59 -11.60 -6.07
CA MET A 66 -17.50 -11.75 -4.94
C MET A 66 -18.16 -10.41 -4.65
N ALA A 67 -19.41 -10.44 -4.24
CA ALA A 67 -20.18 -9.24 -3.97
C ALA A 67 -20.98 -9.34 -2.68
N ILE A 68 -21.14 -8.21 -1.99
CA ILE A 68 -22.16 -7.98 -0.99
C ILE A 68 -23.19 -7.04 -1.63
N PRO A 69 -24.45 -7.44 -1.76
CA PRO A 69 -25.48 -6.60 -2.35
C PRO A 69 -25.72 -5.31 -1.56
N ALA A 70 -26.16 -4.28 -2.26
CA ALA A 70 -26.64 -3.05 -1.64
C ALA A 70 -28.00 -3.28 -0.94
N VAL A 71 -28.17 -2.64 0.22
CA VAL A 71 -29.47 -2.61 0.93
C VAL A 71 -30.15 -1.27 0.65
N GLY A 72 -31.29 -1.32 -0.04
CA GLY A 72 -31.95 -0.11 -0.51
C GLY A 72 -31.11 0.65 -1.53
N SER A 73 -30.78 1.92 -1.25
CA SER A 73 -29.93 2.78 -2.06
C SER A 73 -28.52 2.94 -1.52
N ARG A 74 -28.12 2.14 -0.52
CA ARG A 74 -26.86 2.28 0.22
C ARG A 74 -26.02 1.00 0.13
N GLY A 75 -24.71 1.17 0.16
CA GLY A 75 -23.73 0.06 0.23
C GLY A 75 -23.50 -0.62 -1.11
N GLY A 76 -23.19 -1.91 -1.03
CA GLY A 76 -22.72 -2.74 -2.12
C GLY A 76 -21.20 -2.74 -2.21
N LEU A 77 -20.60 -3.92 -2.01
CA LEU A 77 -19.17 -4.17 -2.13
C LEU A 77 -18.95 -5.20 -3.25
N ILE A 78 -17.92 -4.98 -4.05
CA ILE A 78 -17.46 -5.97 -5.04
C ILE A 78 -15.94 -6.07 -4.95
N THR A 79 -15.45 -7.30 -4.85
CA THR A 79 -14.04 -7.61 -5.04
C THR A 79 -13.93 -8.56 -6.22
N ALA A 80 -13.14 -8.19 -7.23
CA ALA A 80 -12.90 -8.98 -8.43
C ALA A 80 -11.40 -9.24 -8.62
N TRP A 81 -11.04 -10.37 -9.21
CA TRP A 81 -9.65 -10.75 -9.43
C TRP A 81 -9.47 -11.56 -10.71
N ASN A 82 -8.22 -11.65 -11.16
CA ASN A 82 -7.79 -12.46 -12.28
C ASN A 82 -7.48 -13.89 -11.80
N THR A 83 -8.22 -14.90 -12.26
CA THR A 83 -8.05 -16.30 -11.84
C THR A 83 -6.77 -16.93 -12.37
N ASN A 84 -6.16 -16.39 -13.42
CA ASN A 84 -4.84 -16.82 -13.86
C ASN A 84 -3.72 -16.49 -12.83
N LEU A 85 -3.96 -15.51 -11.94
CA LEU A 85 -2.99 -15.06 -10.95
C LEU A 85 -3.35 -15.49 -9.53
N PHE A 86 -4.65 -15.62 -9.22
CA PHE A 86 -5.13 -15.91 -7.87
C PHE A 86 -6.24 -16.93 -7.85
N LYS A 87 -6.12 -17.87 -6.91
CA LYS A 87 -7.17 -18.80 -6.54
C LYS A 87 -7.79 -18.36 -5.20
N GLN A 88 -9.11 -18.21 -5.16
CA GLN A 88 -9.83 -18.00 -3.92
C GLN A 88 -9.76 -19.25 -3.04
N GLN A 89 -9.42 -19.08 -1.76
CA GLN A 89 -9.40 -20.14 -0.76
C GLN A 89 -10.63 -20.09 0.12
N SER A 90 -10.97 -18.90 0.62
CA SER A 90 -12.11 -18.66 1.49
C SER A 90 -12.61 -17.22 1.34
N TYR A 91 -13.77 -16.92 1.93
CA TYR A 91 -14.26 -15.56 2.07
C TYR A 91 -15.07 -15.40 3.36
N ILE A 92 -15.13 -14.15 3.83
CA ILE A 92 -15.96 -13.73 4.96
C ILE A 92 -16.69 -12.46 4.53
N ALA A 93 -18.02 -12.53 4.45
CA ALA A 93 -18.88 -11.39 4.19
C ALA A 93 -19.45 -10.86 5.50
N ARG A 94 -19.33 -9.56 5.75
CA ARG A 94 -19.86 -8.84 6.91
C ARG A 94 -20.67 -7.63 6.44
N GLN A 95 -21.18 -6.85 7.38
CA GLN A 95 -22.01 -5.69 7.05
C GLN A 95 -21.21 -4.60 6.36
N TYR A 96 -19.97 -4.37 6.78
CA TYR A 96 -19.11 -3.27 6.34
C TYR A 96 -17.87 -3.74 5.56
N SER A 97 -17.68 -5.04 5.42
CA SER A 97 -16.48 -5.58 4.81
C SER A 97 -16.70 -6.90 4.08
N LEU A 98 -15.89 -7.09 3.02
CA LEU A 98 -15.79 -8.34 2.28
C LEU A 98 -14.32 -8.76 2.27
N THR A 99 -14.00 -9.81 3.01
CA THR A 99 -12.67 -10.40 3.06
C THR A 99 -12.59 -11.60 2.12
N ILE A 100 -11.55 -11.67 1.31
CA ILE A 100 -11.26 -12.82 0.44
C ILE A 100 -9.82 -13.27 0.71
N SER A 101 -9.65 -14.54 1.00
CA SER A 101 -8.33 -15.18 1.08
C SER A 101 -7.94 -15.66 -0.32
N LEU A 102 -6.81 -15.18 -0.82
CA LEU A 102 -6.29 -15.40 -2.16
C LEU A 102 -4.93 -16.09 -2.10
N ALA A 103 -4.76 -17.17 -2.84
CA ALA A 103 -3.47 -17.82 -3.06
C ALA A 103 -2.97 -17.52 -4.48
N SER A 104 -1.68 -17.22 -4.61
CA SER A 104 -1.04 -17.06 -5.92
C SER A 104 -1.00 -18.38 -6.67
N THR A 105 -1.31 -18.37 -7.97
CA THR A 105 -1.21 -19.56 -8.84
C THR A 105 0.22 -19.91 -9.24
N SER A 106 1.15 -18.96 -9.09
CA SER A 106 2.55 -19.08 -9.55
C SER A 106 3.56 -19.14 -8.41
N SER A 107 3.11 -19.11 -7.14
CA SER A 107 3.96 -19.15 -5.95
C SER A 107 3.15 -19.64 -4.73
N GLU A 108 3.83 -19.91 -3.62
CA GLU A 108 3.20 -20.31 -2.36
C GLU A 108 2.62 -19.13 -1.56
N LEU A 109 2.61 -17.93 -2.15
CA LEU A 109 2.10 -16.75 -1.47
C LEU A 109 0.58 -16.83 -1.34
N SER A 110 0.09 -16.58 -0.13
CA SER A 110 -1.33 -16.39 0.16
C SER A 110 -1.52 -15.22 1.10
N PHE A 111 -2.57 -14.45 0.89
CA PHE A 111 -2.93 -13.31 1.75
C PHE A 111 -4.43 -13.09 1.77
N SER A 112 -4.90 -12.47 2.83
CA SER A 112 -6.29 -12.03 2.95
C SER A 112 -6.42 -10.56 2.57
N LEU A 113 -7.40 -10.26 1.73
CA LEU A 113 -7.75 -8.91 1.29
C LEU A 113 -9.15 -8.58 1.77
N THR A 114 -9.27 -7.52 2.56
CA THR A 114 -10.54 -7.00 3.04
C THR A 114 -10.88 -5.71 2.30
N ASN A 115 -11.96 -5.75 1.51
CA ASN A 115 -12.59 -4.58 0.92
C ASN A 115 -13.52 -3.94 1.95
N VAL A 116 -13.23 -2.70 2.36
CA VAL A 116 -13.91 -2.01 3.47
C VAL A 116 -14.80 -0.88 2.93
N TYR A 117 -16.04 -0.83 3.43
CA TYR A 117 -16.94 0.32 3.28
C TYR A 117 -17.60 0.62 4.61
N ALA A 118 -16.99 1.48 5.39
CA ALA A 118 -17.47 1.88 6.70
C ALA A 118 -18.72 2.78 6.62
N PRO A 119 -19.55 2.83 7.66
CA PRO A 119 -20.75 3.67 7.67
C PRO A 119 -20.38 5.16 7.60
N ALA A 120 -21.10 5.90 6.77
CA ALA A 120 -21.00 7.37 6.74
C ALA A 120 -21.72 8.02 7.94
N ASP A 121 -22.69 7.31 8.53
CA ASP A 121 -23.35 7.71 9.76
C ASP A 121 -22.54 7.23 10.97
N HIS A 122 -21.96 8.18 11.69
CA HIS A 122 -21.09 7.89 12.82
C HIS A 122 -21.80 7.25 14.03
N ALA A 123 -23.13 7.20 14.06
CA ALA A 123 -23.87 6.41 15.04
C ALA A 123 -23.55 4.90 14.96
N PHE A 124 -23.10 4.42 13.81
CA PHE A 124 -22.73 3.02 13.58
C PHE A 124 -21.22 2.76 13.63
N THR A 125 -20.41 3.74 14.02
CA THR A 125 -18.95 3.60 14.09
C THR A 125 -18.53 2.47 15.01
N ASP A 126 -19.13 2.35 16.21
CA ASP A 126 -18.78 1.30 17.17
C ASP A 126 -19.09 -0.10 16.64
N ALA A 127 -20.21 -0.28 15.93
CA ALA A 127 -20.55 -1.54 15.28
C ALA A 127 -19.52 -1.91 14.19
N PHE A 128 -19.07 -0.95 13.40
CA PHE A 128 -18.00 -1.15 12.42
C PHE A 128 -16.66 -1.52 13.06
N LEU A 129 -16.23 -0.80 14.09
CA LEU A 129 -14.98 -1.10 14.80
C LEU A 129 -15.02 -2.45 15.51
N HIS A 130 -16.19 -2.85 16.01
CA HIS A 130 -16.39 -4.20 16.55
C HIS A 130 -16.27 -5.26 15.47
N GLU A 131 -16.88 -5.05 14.29
CA GLU A 131 -16.75 -5.95 13.15
C GLU A 131 -15.27 -6.17 12.76
N LEU A 132 -14.45 -5.10 12.74
CA LEU A 132 -13.02 -5.23 12.43
C LEU A 132 -12.27 -6.08 13.46
N ARG A 133 -12.60 -5.95 14.75
CA ARG A 133 -11.99 -6.78 15.82
C ARG A 133 -12.40 -8.25 15.69
N ASP A 134 -13.67 -8.52 15.46
CA ASP A 134 -14.16 -9.88 15.23
C ASP A 134 -13.51 -10.52 13.99
N LEU A 135 -13.37 -9.73 12.92
CA LEU A 135 -12.75 -10.18 11.69
C LEU A 135 -11.30 -10.60 11.90
N SER A 136 -10.55 -9.88 12.74
CA SER A 136 -9.14 -10.18 13.01
C SER A 136 -8.94 -11.56 13.66
N SER A 137 -9.92 -12.05 14.41
CA SER A 137 -9.88 -13.39 15.01
C SER A 137 -10.09 -14.51 13.98
N ASN A 138 -10.60 -14.19 12.80
CA ASN A 138 -10.92 -15.14 11.73
C ASN A 138 -9.94 -15.06 10.54
N VAL A 139 -9.05 -14.06 10.53
CA VAL A 139 -8.05 -13.88 9.48
C VAL A 139 -6.68 -14.27 10.01
N THR A 140 -6.02 -15.17 9.32
CA THR A 140 -4.67 -15.64 9.66
C THR A 140 -3.68 -15.28 8.57
N GLY A 141 -2.41 -15.05 8.94
CA GLY A 141 -1.33 -14.72 8.02
C GLY A 141 -1.37 -13.27 7.51
N ALA A 142 -0.85 -13.05 6.31
CA ALA A 142 -0.76 -11.72 5.73
C ALA A 142 -2.14 -11.12 5.44
N TRP A 143 -2.40 -9.93 5.94
CA TRP A 143 -3.70 -9.27 5.86
C TRP A 143 -3.59 -7.81 5.41
N LEU A 144 -4.33 -7.46 4.36
CA LEU A 144 -4.51 -6.11 3.84
C LEU A 144 -5.98 -5.72 3.89
N LEU A 145 -6.28 -4.58 4.51
CA LEU A 145 -7.59 -3.93 4.45
C LEU A 145 -7.46 -2.70 3.57
N ILE A 146 -8.35 -2.53 2.60
CA ILE A 146 -8.32 -1.36 1.72
C ILE A 146 -9.76 -0.92 1.43
N GLY A 147 -10.02 0.37 1.40
CA GLY A 147 -11.35 0.89 1.13
C GLY A 147 -11.63 2.25 1.74
N ASP A 148 -12.91 2.58 1.79
CA ASP A 148 -13.45 3.79 2.41
C ASP A 148 -13.80 3.51 3.88
N PHE A 149 -12.99 4.07 4.78
CA PHE A 149 -13.19 3.92 6.23
C PHE A 149 -14.13 4.97 6.80
N ASN A 150 -14.50 6.01 6.05
CA ASN A 150 -15.37 7.12 6.50
C ASN A 150 -14.96 7.74 7.86
N LEU A 151 -13.73 7.52 8.30
CA LEU A 151 -13.16 7.98 9.56
C LEU A 151 -11.83 8.71 9.33
N LEU A 152 -11.60 9.73 10.13
CA LEU A 152 -10.35 10.47 10.17
C LEU A 152 -9.48 9.93 11.31
N ARG A 153 -8.15 9.99 11.14
CA ARG A 153 -7.18 9.59 12.17
C ARG A 153 -6.57 10.80 12.88
N ALA A 154 -6.46 11.92 12.18
CA ALA A 154 -5.85 13.14 12.68
C ALA A 154 -6.53 14.38 12.05
N THR A 155 -6.30 15.54 12.64
CA THR A 155 -6.78 16.82 12.10
C THR A 155 -6.25 17.11 10.71
N SER A 156 -5.04 16.65 10.39
CA SER A 156 -4.41 16.77 9.07
C SER A 156 -5.12 15.98 7.96
N ASP A 157 -6.00 15.03 8.30
CA ASP A 157 -6.80 14.27 7.34
C ASP A 157 -7.96 15.07 6.75
N LYS A 158 -8.15 16.32 7.15
CA LYS A 158 -9.22 17.21 6.67
C LYS A 158 -8.71 18.63 6.50
N ASN A 159 -9.22 19.34 5.50
CA ASN A 159 -8.79 20.71 5.22
C ASN A 159 -9.54 21.80 6.01
N ASN A 160 -10.40 21.41 6.95
CA ASN A 160 -11.13 22.35 7.81
C ASN A 160 -11.14 21.88 9.28
N THR A 161 -11.66 22.73 10.18
CA THR A 161 -11.65 22.49 11.63
C THR A 161 -12.73 21.52 12.14
N LEU A 162 -13.63 21.04 11.27
CA LEU A 162 -14.69 20.10 11.64
C LEU A 162 -14.11 18.70 11.81
N PHE A 163 -13.61 18.42 13.00
CA PHE A 163 -12.95 17.17 13.36
C PHE A 163 -13.50 16.65 14.69
N SER A 164 -13.76 15.35 14.77
CA SER A 164 -14.16 14.67 16.02
C SER A 164 -12.98 13.90 16.59
N GLN A 165 -12.42 14.41 17.69
CA GLN A 165 -11.31 13.73 18.38
C GLN A 165 -11.74 12.36 18.88
N THR A 166 -12.93 12.21 19.45
CA THR A 166 -13.44 10.95 19.98
C THR A 166 -13.51 9.85 18.91
N LEU A 167 -14.00 10.18 17.71
CA LEU A 167 -14.06 9.21 16.60
C LEU A 167 -12.66 8.82 16.12
N ALA A 168 -11.76 9.80 16.04
CA ALA A 168 -10.37 9.54 15.67
C ALA A 168 -9.64 8.66 16.69
N ASP A 169 -9.85 8.93 17.98
CA ASP A 169 -9.25 8.14 19.07
C ASP A 169 -9.78 6.71 19.07
N SER A 170 -11.10 6.52 18.90
CA SER A 170 -11.72 5.19 18.80
C SER A 170 -11.17 4.41 17.61
N PHE A 171 -11.04 5.05 16.45
CA PHE A 171 -10.50 4.42 15.25
C PHE A 171 -9.01 4.08 15.40
N ASN A 172 -8.21 5.00 15.93
CA ASN A 172 -6.79 4.77 16.20
C ASN A 172 -6.57 3.67 17.24
N ALA A 173 -7.39 3.64 18.30
CA ALA A 173 -7.34 2.57 19.31
C ALA A 173 -7.66 1.21 18.69
N CYS A 174 -8.64 1.13 17.78
CA CYS A 174 -8.95 -0.10 17.04
C CYS A 174 -7.76 -0.54 16.17
N ILE A 175 -7.20 0.35 15.34
CA ILE A 175 -6.04 0.06 14.49
C ILE A 175 -4.87 -0.46 15.32
N ASN A 176 -4.57 0.21 16.45
CA ASN A 176 -3.48 -0.16 17.34
C ASN A 176 -3.73 -1.52 18.02
N SER A 177 -4.97 -1.80 18.47
CA SER A 177 -5.32 -3.09 19.09
C SER A 177 -5.21 -4.27 18.12
N LEU A 178 -5.35 -4.02 16.83
CA LEU A 178 -5.20 -5.00 15.76
C LEU A 178 -3.77 -5.06 15.21
N ALA A 179 -2.83 -4.29 15.77
CA ALA A 179 -1.45 -4.16 15.32
C ALA A 179 -1.35 -3.84 13.81
N LEU A 180 -2.28 -3.03 13.28
CA LEU A 180 -2.30 -2.64 11.88
C LEU A 180 -1.44 -1.39 11.65
N LEU A 181 -0.75 -1.38 10.53
CA LEU A 181 0.02 -0.25 10.02
C LEU A 181 -0.69 0.35 8.81
N GLU A 182 -0.56 1.66 8.61
CA GLU A 182 -1.11 2.32 7.43
C GLU A 182 -0.08 2.42 6.31
N LEU A 183 -0.46 2.02 5.10
CA LEU A 183 0.33 2.24 3.90
C LEU A 183 0.16 3.70 3.46
N PRO A 184 1.22 4.52 3.50
CA PRO A 184 1.10 5.94 3.22
C PRO A 184 0.69 6.19 1.77
N LEU A 185 -0.25 7.11 1.54
CA LEU A 185 -0.58 7.62 0.22
C LEU A 185 0.50 8.61 -0.21
N LEU A 186 1.21 8.33 -1.32
CA LEU A 186 2.46 9.02 -1.66
C LEU A 186 2.28 10.33 -2.42
N ASP A 187 1.17 10.50 -3.14
CA ASP A 187 1.01 11.53 -4.17
C ASP A 187 -0.06 12.57 -3.85
N ARG A 188 -0.79 12.44 -2.74
CA ARG A 188 -1.79 13.42 -2.28
C ARG A 188 -2.10 13.29 -0.80
N LEU A 189 -2.76 14.31 -0.24
CA LEU A 189 -3.20 14.32 1.16
C LEU A 189 -4.61 13.78 1.33
N PHE A 190 -5.52 14.08 0.42
CA PHE A 190 -6.95 13.82 0.54
C PHE A 190 -7.45 12.89 -0.57
N THR A 191 -8.41 12.04 -0.23
CA THR A 191 -9.01 11.06 -1.16
C THR A 191 -10.45 11.39 -1.53
N TRP A 192 -11.12 12.26 -0.76
CA TRP A 192 -12.52 12.64 -0.93
C TRP A 192 -12.71 14.16 -1.00
N SER A 193 -13.76 14.59 -1.72
CA SER A 193 -14.18 16.00 -1.84
C SER A 193 -15.69 16.10 -1.93
N ASN A 194 -16.30 17.03 -1.18
CA ASN A 194 -17.74 17.31 -1.31
C ASN A 194 -18.11 18.07 -2.61
N LYS A 195 -17.14 18.36 -3.49
CA LYS A 195 -17.31 19.02 -4.80
C LYS A 195 -18.02 20.38 -4.76
N ARG A 196 -18.06 21.06 -3.63
CA ARG A 196 -18.62 22.41 -3.52
C ARG A 196 -17.63 23.45 -4.06
N GLN A 197 -18.09 24.70 -4.27
CA GLN A 197 -17.25 25.81 -4.74
C GLN A 197 -16.03 26.03 -3.82
N ILE A 198 -16.23 25.97 -2.51
CA ILE A 198 -15.15 25.86 -1.51
C ILE A 198 -15.20 24.43 -0.97
N PRO A 199 -14.34 23.53 -1.46
CA PRO A 199 -14.50 22.14 -1.16
C PRO A 199 -13.98 21.78 0.23
N THR A 200 -14.74 20.96 0.93
CA THR A 200 -14.21 20.16 2.02
C THR A 200 -13.50 18.96 1.44
N LEU A 201 -12.25 18.79 1.82
CA LEU A 201 -11.40 17.66 1.43
C LEU A 201 -11.12 16.80 2.66
N ALA A 202 -11.12 15.47 2.49
CA ALA A 202 -10.83 14.53 3.56
C ALA A 202 -10.07 13.30 3.05
N ARG A 203 -9.29 12.67 3.92
CA ARG A 203 -8.66 11.38 3.69
C ARG A 203 -9.51 10.30 4.36
N LEU A 204 -10.40 9.69 3.58
CA LEU A 204 -11.33 8.66 4.04
C LEU A 204 -10.92 7.27 3.56
N ASP A 205 -10.33 7.19 2.38
CA ASP A 205 -9.87 5.94 1.76
C ASP A 205 -8.43 5.65 2.20
N ARG A 206 -8.20 4.42 2.68
CA ARG A 206 -6.93 3.99 3.27
C ARG A 206 -6.60 2.55 2.91
N ALA A 207 -5.34 2.19 3.10
CA ALA A 207 -4.87 0.81 3.12
C ALA A 207 -4.16 0.55 4.46
N LEU A 208 -4.64 -0.46 5.19
CA LEU A 208 -4.09 -0.90 6.48
C LEU A 208 -3.61 -2.34 6.33
N PHE A 209 -2.52 -2.72 7.00
CA PHE A 209 -1.95 -4.06 6.88
C PHE A 209 -1.29 -4.50 8.19
N ASN A 210 -1.16 -5.83 8.38
CA ASN A 210 -0.46 -6.40 9.52
C ASN A 210 1.03 -6.66 9.21
N THR A 211 1.78 -7.08 10.22
CA THR A 211 3.23 -7.34 10.12
C THR A 211 3.58 -8.48 9.18
N GLU A 212 2.74 -9.51 9.10
CA GLU A 212 2.91 -10.64 8.18
C GLU A 212 2.81 -10.17 6.73
N PHE A 213 1.85 -9.27 6.43
CA PHE A 213 1.75 -8.67 5.11
C PHE A 213 2.98 -7.81 4.77
N SER A 214 3.47 -7.01 5.72
CA SER A 214 4.71 -6.23 5.52
C SER A 214 5.93 -7.11 5.26
N SER A 215 6.00 -8.26 5.92
CA SER A 215 7.08 -9.23 5.71
C SER A 215 6.99 -9.90 4.33
N MET A 216 5.77 -10.16 3.85
CA MET A 216 5.50 -10.76 2.55
C MET A 216 5.72 -9.78 1.39
N PHE A 217 5.30 -8.53 1.55
CA PHE A 217 5.35 -7.46 0.56
C PHE A 217 6.08 -6.21 1.08
N PRO A 218 7.39 -6.32 1.34
CA PRO A 218 8.16 -5.27 2.03
C PRO A 218 8.30 -3.96 1.25
N ASN A 219 8.03 -3.97 -0.04
CA ASN A 219 8.11 -2.78 -0.92
C ASN A 219 6.74 -2.45 -1.53
N SER A 220 5.71 -2.40 -0.67
CA SER A 220 4.38 -1.99 -1.09
C SER A 220 4.25 -0.47 -1.11
N MET A 221 3.46 0.04 -2.06
CA MET A 221 3.20 1.47 -2.23
C MET A 221 1.71 1.71 -2.50
N LEU A 222 1.19 2.85 -2.03
CA LEU A 222 -0.16 3.33 -2.32
C LEU A 222 -0.08 4.66 -3.08
N THR A 223 -0.72 4.70 -4.23
CA THR A 223 -0.81 5.90 -5.08
C THR A 223 -2.25 6.12 -5.49
N SER A 224 -2.57 7.32 -5.95
CA SER A 224 -3.89 7.61 -6.49
C SER A 224 -3.93 7.48 -8.03
N ARG A 225 -5.16 7.49 -8.56
CA ARG A 225 -5.43 7.56 -9.99
C ARG A 225 -6.33 8.75 -10.30
N ILE A 226 -6.44 9.08 -11.58
CA ILE A 226 -7.29 10.19 -12.03
C ILE A 226 -8.75 9.89 -11.64
N ARG A 227 -9.38 10.87 -11.01
CA ARG A 227 -10.78 10.81 -10.62
C ARG A 227 -11.66 11.30 -11.78
N SER A 228 -12.60 10.49 -12.24
CA SER A 228 -13.56 10.87 -13.28
C SER A 228 -14.94 11.23 -12.70
N THR A 229 -15.67 10.26 -12.23
CA THR A 229 -17.10 10.39 -11.92
C THR A 229 -17.47 10.44 -10.45
N SER A 230 -16.66 9.86 -9.55
CA SER A 230 -16.92 9.82 -8.10
C SER A 230 -16.43 11.10 -7.40
N ASP A 231 -16.86 11.34 -6.17
CA ASP A 231 -16.29 12.31 -5.24
C ASP A 231 -15.08 11.73 -4.48
N HIS A 232 -14.87 10.40 -4.54
CA HIS A 232 -13.66 9.71 -4.09
C HIS A 232 -12.64 9.57 -5.22
N VAL A 233 -11.39 9.49 -4.85
CA VAL A 233 -10.27 9.27 -5.76
C VAL A 233 -9.92 7.78 -5.78
N PRO A 234 -9.75 7.16 -6.97
CA PRO A 234 -9.29 5.80 -7.03
C PRO A 234 -7.89 5.65 -6.45
N LEU A 235 -7.66 4.58 -5.69
CA LEU A 235 -6.36 4.21 -5.15
C LEU A 235 -5.80 3.00 -5.90
N LEU A 236 -4.48 2.94 -6.04
CA LEU A 236 -3.75 1.78 -6.54
C LEU A 236 -2.68 1.38 -5.53
N ALA A 237 -2.87 0.22 -4.92
CA ALA A 237 -1.84 -0.42 -4.11
C ALA A 237 -0.99 -1.32 -5.01
N THR A 238 0.32 -1.07 -5.00
CA THR A 238 1.32 -1.92 -5.64
C THR A 238 1.96 -2.77 -4.57
N LEU A 239 1.78 -4.08 -4.64
CA LEU A 239 2.38 -5.04 -3.73
C LEU A 239 3.63 -5.61 -4.36
N SER A 240 4.76 -5.57 -3.67
CA SER A 240 6.01 -6.10 -4.20
C SER A 240 6.76 -6.94 -3.18
N THR A 241 7.16 -8.14 -3.60
CA THR A 241 8.05 -9.02 -2.83
C THR A 241 9.51 -8.61 -2.93
N ASP A 242 9.84 -7.58 -3.72
CA ASP A 242 11.20 -7.08 -3.88
C ASP A 242 11.65 -6.38 -2.60
N ILE A 243 12.70 -6.87 -1.97
CA ILE A 243 13.33 -6.17 -0.84
C ILE A 243 14.16 -5.03 -1.44
N PRO A 244 13.82 -3.76 -1.15
CA PRO A 244 14.59 -2.63 -1.65
C PRO A 244 16.04 -2.82 -1.22
N LYS A 245 16.95 -2.91 -2.17
CA LYS A 245 18.37 -2.84 -1.82
C LYS A 245 18.60 -1.49 -1.16
N PRO A 246 19.10 -1.46 0.09
CA PRO A 246 19.35 -0.19 0.74
C PRO A 246 20.30 0.62 -0.14
N ASN A 247 19.86 1.78 -0.60
CA ASN A 247 20.68 2.72 -1.36
C ASN A 247 21.65 3.47 -0.42
N ILE A 248 22.08 2.74 0.62
CA ILE A 248 23.02 3.21 1.64
C ILE A 248 24.41 2.81 1.16
N SER A 249 25.23 3.79 0.89
CA SER A 249 26.67 3.58 0.72
C SER A 249 27.22 3.20 2.09
N ARG A 250 27.41 1.90 2.36
CA ARG A 250 28.05 1.44 3.59
C ARG A 250 29.54 1.70 3.48
N PHE A 251 30.04 2.43 4.46
CA PHE A 251 31.45 2.68 4.65
C PHE A 251 32.01 1.62 5.59
N GLU A 252 33.04 0.90 5.16
CA GLU A 252 33.72 -0.10 6.01
C GLU A 252 34.91 0.55 6.69
N ASN A 253 34.96 0.55 8.02
CA ASN A 253 36.08 1.13 8.78
C ASN A 253 37.44 0.52 8.39
N ALA A 254 37.46 -0.70 7.87
CA ALA A 254 38.68 -1.33 7.35
C ALA A 254 39.29 -0.56 6.20
N TRP A 255 38.53 0.21 5.40
CA TRP A 255 39.04 1.01 4.30
C TRP A 255 39.94 2.16 4.78
N LEU A 256 39.66 2.72 5.99
CA LEU A 256 40.47 3.76 6.60
C LEU A 256 41.91 3.29 6.93
N LYS A 257 42.09 2.00 7.15
CA LYS A 257 43.38 1.40 7.44
C LYS A 257 44.23 1.20 6.17
N HIS A 258 43.63 1.33 4.99
CA HIS A 258 44.37 1.17 3.74
C HIS A 258 45.07 2.46 3.35
N PRO A 259 46.42 2.47 3.17
CA PRO A 259 47.24 3.69 3.01
C PRO A 259 46.76 4.61 1.86
N LEU A 260 46.29 4.03 0.78
CA LEU A 260 45.86 4.79 -0.43
C LEU A 260 44.39 5.24 -0.41
N PHE A 261 43.57 4.72 0.52
CA PHE A 261 42.13 5.03 0.51
C PHE A 261 41.84 6.49 0.77
N LEU A 262 42.41 7.02 1.87
CA LEU A 262 42.20 8.42 2.26
C LEU A 262 42.77 9.39 1.23
N ALA A 263 43.97 9.15 0.69
CA ALA A 263 44.57 10.00 -0.33
C ALA A 263 43.68 10.07 -1.59
N THR A 264 43.18 8.94 -2.06
CA THR A 264 42.32 8.86 -3.25
C THR A 264 40.96 9.53 -3.05
N THR A 265 40.32 9.33 -1.90
CA THR A 265 38.98 9.85 -1.63
C THR A 265 38.98 11.32 -1.22
N LEU A 266 39.99 11.79 -0.49
CA LEU A 266 40.16 13.21 -0.11
C LEU A 266 40.46 14.09 -1.31
N SER A 267 41.20 13.60 -2.29
CA SER A 267 41.43 14.29 -3.55
C SER A 267 40.11 14.61 -4.28
N ALA A 268 39.20 13.64 -4.34
CA ALA A 268 37.87 13.83 -4.93
C ALA A 268 36.96 14.79 -4.12
N TRP A 269 37.13 14.81 -2.79
CA TRP A 269 36.43 15.75 -1.91
C TRP A 269 36.88 17.19 -2.16
N SER A 270 38.18 17.41 -2.30
CA SER A 270 38.80 18.73 -2.47
C SER A 270 38.62 19.28 -3.88
N SER A 271 38.60 18.44 -4.91
CA SER A 271 38.48 18.86 -6.34
C SER A 271 37.04 19.23 -6.73
N SER A 272 36.03 18.97 -5.86
CA SER A 272 34.65 19.38 -6.15
C SER A 272 34.52 20.91 -6.16
N GLN A 273 34.01 21.46 -7.25
CA GLN A 273 33.81 22.91 -7.42
C GLN A 273 32.83 23.41 -6.34
N PRO A 274 33.16 24.51 -5.63
CA PRO A 274 32.26 25.14 -4.68
C PRO A 274 31.00 25.64 -5.39
N ARG A 275 29.85 25.49 -4.79
CA ARG A 275 28.58 26.03 -5.26
C ARG A 275 28.16 27.22 -4.40
N ASN A 276 27.24 28.05 -4.90
CA ASN A 276 26.79 29.27 -4.20
C ASN A 276 26.15 29.04 -2.84
N ASP A 277 25.75 27.79 -2.53
CA ASP A 277 25.19 27.37 -1.26
C ASP A 277 26.08 26.31 -0.59
N ALA A 278 26.37 26.50 0.71
CA ALA A 278 27.20 25.61 1.51
C ALA A 278 26.64 24.18 1.59
N ALA A 279 25.31 24.03 1.71
CA ALA A 279 24.65 22.73 1.74
C ALA A 279 24.79 22.01 0.39
N CYS A 280 24.59 22.69 -0.70
CA CYS A 280 24.78 22.15 -2.05
C CYS A 280 26.24 21.78 -2.32
N SER A 281 27.20 22.55 -1.80
CA SER A 281 28.64 22.25 -1.87
C SER A 281 28.98 20.98 -1.11
N LEU A 282 28.43 20.81 0.11
CA LEU A 282 28.63 19.61 0.93
C LEU A 282 28.08 18.36 0.24
N VAL A 283 26.84 18.45 -0.29
CA VAL A 283 26.21 17.34 -1.04
C VAL A 283 27.03 16.94 -2.26
N ALA A 284 27.56 17.92 -3.02
CA ALA A 284 28.40 17.66 -4.18
C ALA A 284 29.71 16.94 -3.79
N ARG A 285 30.39 17.39 -2.75
CA ARG A 285 31.59 16.77 -2.23
C ARG A 285 31.33 15.35 -1.71
N ALA A 286 30.25 15.15 -0.95
CA ALA A 286 29.85 13.84 -0.47
C ALA A 286 29.51 12.87 -1.63
N LYS A 287 28.91 13.38 -2.72
CA LYS A 287 28.63 12.58 -3.94
C LYS A 287 29.92 12.16 -4.64
N ALA A 288 30.87 13.08 -4.81
CA ALA A 288 32.18 12.80 -5.42
C ALA A 288 32.97 11.77 -4.61
N PHE A 289 33.04 11.95 -3.27
CA PHE A 289 33.65 11.00 -2.37
C PHE A 289 33.03 9.58 -2.50
N ARG A 290 31.70 9.48 -2.49
CA ARG A 290 31.00 8.19 -2.64
C ARG A 290 31.29 7.51 -3.97
N GLN A 291 31.39 8.25 -5.06
CA GLN A 291 31.71 7.70 -6.39
C GLN A 291 33.08 7.08 -6.41
N VAL A 292 34.09 7.80 -5.91
CA VAL A 292 35.48 7.33 -5.83
C VAL A 292 35.60 6.14 -4.87
N ALA A 293 34.96 6.18 -3.69
CA ALA A 293 34.96 5.08 -2.75
C ALA A 293 34.31 3.79 -3.34
N LYS A 294 33.27 3.92 -4.16
CA LYS A 294 32.66 2.77 -4.88
C LYS A 294 33.61 2.15 -5.91
N VAL A 295 34.34 2.97 -6.65
CA VAL A 295 35.35 2.50 -7.63
C VAL A 295 36.48 1.81 -6.90
N TRP A 296 36.99 2.45 -5.84
CA TRP A 296 38.07 1.92 -5.00
C TRP A 296 37.70 0.54 -4.40
N LYS A 297 36.46 0.39 -3.86
CA LYS A 297 35.96 -0.91 -3.35
C LYS A 297 35.97 -2.01 -4.43
N LYS A 298 35.65 -1.67 -5.68
CA LYS A 298 35.68 -2.67 -6.77
C LYS A 298 37.09 -3.13 -7.10
N GLN A 299 38.06 -2.24 -6.98
CA GLN A 299 39.48 -2.49 -7.29
C GLN A 299 40.18 -3.25 -6.14
N HIS A 300 39.76 -2.99 -4.90
CA HIS A 300 40.36 -3.57 -3.68
C HIS A 300 39.31 -4.45 -2.98
N LYS A 301 38.95 -5.60 -3.60
CA LYS A 301 38.05 -6.58 -2.97
C LYS A 301 38.70 -7.04 -1.64
N THR A 302 38.14 -6.61 -0.52
CA THR A 302 38.49 -7.16 0.80
C THR A 302 38.08 -8.63 0.78
N PRO A 303 38.96 -9.60 1.11
CA PRO A 303 38.55 -10.99 1.28
C PRO A 303 37.49 -11.04 2.38
N PRO A 304 36.52 -12.01 2.32
CA PRO A 304 35.57 -12.17 3.40
C PRO A 304 36.30 -12.32 4.72
N PRO A 305 35.77 -11.79 5.84
CA PRO A 305 36.39 -11.95 7.13
C PRO A 305 36.59 -13.46 7.36
N SER A 306 37.83 -13.89 7.48
CA SER A 306 38.17 -15.25 7.87
C SER A 306 37.46 -15.53 9.19
N THR A 307 36.67 -16.58 9.24
CA THR A 307 36.01 -17.13 10.42
C THR A 307 37.10 -17.30 11.49
N ILE A 308 37.13 -16.42 12.48
CA ILE A 308 37.98 -16.59 13.67
C ILE A 308 37.33 -17.73 14.45
N THR A 309 37.83 -18.93 14.25
CA THR A 309 37.57 -20.07 15.15
C THR A 309 38.25 -19.71 16.47
N ALA A 310 37.49 -19.20 17.44
CA ALA A 310 37.97 -19.03 18.81
C ALA A 310 38.12 -20.44 19.39
N VAL A 311 39.39 -20.90 19.42
CA VAL A 311 39.79 -22.04 20.24
C VAL A 311 39.86 -21.51 21.68
N PHE A 312 38.83 -21.76 22.47
CA PHE A 312 38.93 -21.62 23.92
C PHE A 312 39.71 -22.83 24.45
N SER A 313 41.00 -22.63 24.75
CA SER A 313 41.75 -23.52 25.61
C SER A 313 41.35 -23.20 27.06
N PHE A 314 40.68 -24.16 27.70
CA PHE A 314 40.57 -24.18 29.16
C PHE A 314 41.91 -24.67 29.75
N CYS A 315 42.53 -23.87 30.58
CA CYS A 315 43.37 -24.26 31.72
C CYS A 315 42.78 -23.64 32.97
#